data_91187a12437a26caf018a3105a6fb7ea
#
_entry.id   91187a12437a26caf018a3105a6fb7ea
#
_cell.length_a   1.000
_cell.length_b   1.000
_cell.length_c   1.000
_cell.angle_alpha   90.00
_cell.angle_beta   90.00
_cell.angle_gamma   90.00
#
_symmetry.space_group_name_H-M   'P 1'
#
loop_
_entity.id
_entity.type
_entity.pdbx_description
1 polymer ?
#
loop_
_entity_poly.entity_id
_entity_poly.type
_entity_poly.pdbx_seq_one_letter_code
_entity_poly.pdbx_strand_id
1 'polypeptide(L)'
;MNKLRLVLIAALMIITAANGSRTSVAQEQPSKRLPLGAVKPALDMRSLEGSAAPTWQDLRGKVVIMDFWATWCTPCIESIPHLNGLKKELADQPVSLLSITYEPGAKVREFLKTHKMETDIFIDNDLSTFKSFSSWGIPITYVFDGEGRLVAGVSPKNLTAEIVRKILAGETPLLKEHGGWDDPAGAAKYFREQLEEDRKKFGSN
;
A
#
# COMPACT_ATOMS: atom_id res chain seq x y z
N MET A 1 -22.01 -31.83 -80.76
CA MET A 1 -22.29 -32.59 -79.54
C MET A 1 -20.96 -32.74 -78.78
N ASN A 2 -20.66 -31.85 -77.86
CA ASN A 2 -19.65 -32.17 -76.88
C ASN A 2 -19.77 -31.23 -75.69
N LYS A 3 -19.93 -31.83 -74.59
CA LYS A 3 -20.27 -31.22 -73.31
C LYS A 3 -19.08 -30.51 -72.73
N LEU A 4 -19.28 -29.23 -72.56
CA LEU A 4 -18.36 -28.32 -71.84
C LEU A 4 -18.21 -28.79 -70.39
N ARG A 5 -17.04 -29.31 -70.04
CA ARG A 5 -16.66 -29.57 -68.64
C ARG A 5 -16.19 -28.28 -68.01
N LEU A 6 -17.07 -27.75 -67.20
CA LEU A 6 -16.74 -26.61 -66.30
C LEU A 6 -15.80 -27.14 -65.19
N VAL A 7 -14.55 -26.76 -65.25
CA VAL A 7 -13.61 -27.02 -64.16
C VAL A 7 -13.70 -25.82 -63.20
N LEU A 8 -14.43 -26.04 -62.11
CA LEU A 8 -14.44 -25.11 -60.99
C LEU A 8 -13.10 -25.30 -60.23
N ILE A 9 -12.19 -24.36 -60.44
CA ILE A 9 -10.99 -24.18 -59.57
C ILE A 9 -11.47 -23.49 -58.33
N ALA A 10 -11.74 -24.29 -57.29
CA ALA A 10 -11.93 -23.77 -55.96
C ALA A 10 -10.59 -23.21 -55.45
N ALA A 11 -10.40 -21.92 -55.53
CA ALA A 11 -9.31 -21.25 -54.86
C ALA A 11 -9.53 -21.37 -53.36
N LEU A 12 -8.84 -22.28 -52.74
CA LEU A 12 -8.76 -22.44 -51.29
C LEU A 12 -7.92 -21.28 -50.73
N MET A 13 -8.59 -20.20 -50.36
CA MET A 13 -7.94 -19.15 -49.57
C MET A 13 -7.63 -19.72 -48.19
N ILE A 14 -6.41 -20.11 -47.97
CA ILE A 14 -5.86 -20.39 -46.64
C ILE A 14 -5.72 -19.02 -45.96
N ILE A 15 -6.75 -18.65 -45.20
CA ILE A 15 -6.65 -17.54 -44.24
C ILE A 15 -5.79 -18.08 -43.08
N THR A 16 -4.47 -17.84 -43.18
CA THR A 16 -3.59 -17.98 -42.01
C THR A 16 -4.03 -16.90 -41.00
N ALA A 17 -4.91 -17.30 -40.09
CA ALA A 17 -5.18 -16.55 -38.88
C ALA A 17 -3.85 -16.49 -38.09
N ALA A 18 -3.12 -15.41 -38.27
CA ALA A 18 -2.03 -15.06 -37.36
C ALA A 18 -2.67 -14.88 -36.00
N ASN A 19 -2.65 -15.93 -35.20
CA ASN A 19 -2.89 -15.86 -33.76
C ASN A 19 -1.74 -15.01 -33.18
N GLY A 20 -1.84 -13.71 -33.35
CA GLY A 20 -1.14 -12.77 -32.51
C GLY A 20 -1.66 -12.99 -31.10
N SER A 21 -0.93 -13.75 -30.31
CA SER A 21 -1.12 -13.78 -28.87
C SER A 21 -0.99 -12.34 -28.38
N ARG A 22 -2.13 -11.64 -28.34
CA ARG A 22 -2.24 -10.41 -27.54
C ARG A 22 -2.01 -10.88 -26.12
N THR A 23 -0.78 -10.79 -25.66
CA THR A 23 -0.52 -10.70 -24.23
C THR A 23 -1.35 -9.51 -23.76
N SER A 24 -2.54 -9.81 -23.28
CA SER A 24 -3.32 -8.88 -22.50
C SER A 24 -2.43 -8.53 -21.32
N VAL A 25 -1.78 -7.37 -21.41
CA VAL A 25 -1.26 -6.72 -20.21
C VAL A 25 -2.51 -6.49 -19.40
N ALA A 26 -2.75 -7.36 -18.42
CA ALA A 26 -3.82 -7.19 -17.47
C ALA A 26 -3.62 -5.79 -16.90
N GLN A 27 -4.50 -4.87 -17.25
CA GLN A 27 -4.58 -3.58 -16.60
C GLN A 27 -4.91 -3.92 -15.15
N GLU A 28 -3.87 -3.91 -14.33
CA GLU A 28 -3.97 -4.10 -12.90
C GLU A 28 -4.85 -2.95 -12.37
N GLN A 29 -6.13 -3.26 -12.26
CA GLN A 29 -7.07 -2.31 -11.68
C GLN A 29 -6.60 -2.06 -10.25
N PRO A 30 -6.46 -0.80 -9.82
CA PRO A 30 -6.13 -0.50 -8.44
C PRO A 30 -7.18 -1.21 -7.58
N SER A 31 -6.70 -2.18 -6.81
CA SER A 31 -7.56 -3.08 -6.06
C SER A 31 -8.32 -2.30 -4.99
N LYS A 32 -9.56 -2.70 -4.80
CA LYS A 32 -10.32 -2.43 -3.58
C LYS A 32 -9.40 -2.71 -2.38
N ARG A 33 -9.56 -1.95 -1.28
CA ARG A 33 -8.77 -2.12 -0.05
C ARG A 33 -8.47 -3.58 0.28
N LEU A 34 -7.36 -3.78 0.95
CA LEU A 34 -6.97 -5.09 1.47
C LEU A 34 -8.10 -5.62 2.39
N PRO A 35 -8.73 -6.76 2.08
CA PRO A 35 -9.82 -7.29 2.88
C PRO A 35 -9.31 -7.84 4.22
N LEU A 36 -10.16 -7.77 5.27
CA LEU A 36 -9.84 -8.40 6.55
C LEU A 36 -9.53 -9.89 6.35
N GLY A 37 -8.55 -10.41 7.08
CA GLY A 37 -8.04 -11.76 6.92
C GLY A 37 -7.09 -11.96 5.73
N ALA A 38 -6.81 -10.91 4.94
CA ALA A 38 -5.84 -11.00 3.84
C ALA A 38 -4.48 -11.46 4.33
N VAL A 39 -3.81 -12.20 3.45
CA VAL A 39 -2.40 -12.55 3.64
C VAL A 39 -1.56 -11.28 3.56
N LYS A 40 -0.64 -11.14 4.50
CA LYS A 40 0.32 -10.04 4.59
C LYS A 40 1.07 -9.81 3.26
N PRO A 41 0.98 -8.60 2.66
CA PRO A 41 1.72 -8.27 1.44
C PRO A 41 3.23 -8.19 1.71
N ALA A 42 4.04 -8.23 0.64
CA ALA A 42 5.47 -7.96 0.75
C ALA A 42 5.71 -6.50 1.23
N LEU A 43 6.78 -6.32 2.00
CA LEU A 43 7.27 -5.01 2.44
C LEU A 43 8.52 -4.68 1.62
N ASP A 44 8.39 -3.77 0.68
CA ASP A 44 9.51 -3.28 -0.12
C ASP A 44 9.73 -1.80 0.17
N MET A 45 10.40 -1.54 1.28
CA MET A 45 10.66 -0.22 1.80
C MET A 45 11.99 -0.19 2.56
N ARG A 46 12.49 1.01 2.84
CA ARG A 46 13.68 1.23 3.66
C ARG A 46 13.36 2.17 4.81
N SER A 47 14.06 2.03 5.93
CA SER A 47 13.94 3.03 6.99
C SER A 47 14.40 4.39 6.47
N LEU A 48 13.95 5.47 7.11
CA LEU A 48 14.41 6.83 6.78
C LEU A 48 15.93 6.96 6.90
N GLU A 49 16.56 6.17 7.77
CA GLU A 49 18.02 6.11 7.99
C GLU A 49 18.74 5.20 6.96
N GLY A 50 18.00 4.59 6.03
CA GLY A 50 18.54 3.79 4.92
C GLY A 50 18.74 2.30 5.22
N SER A 51 18.47 1.83 6.43
CA SER A 51 18.50 0.39 6.74
C SER A 51 17.31 -0.35 6.11
N ALA A 52 17.44 -1.67 5.94
CA ALA A 52 16.34 -2.50 5.47
C ALA A 52 15.14 -2.41 6.42
N ALA A 53 13.94 -2.46 5.86
CA ALA A 53 12.72 -2.62 6.65
C ALA A 53 12.72 -3.99 7.36
N PRO A 54 11.98 -4.12 8.47
CA PRO A 54 11.77 -5.40 9.09
C PRO A 54 11.01 -6.32 8.13
N THR A 55 11.35 -7.59 8.13
CA THR A 55 10.59 -8.61 7.44
C THR A 55 9.39 -9.05 8.28
N TRP A 56 8.42 -9.71 7.68
CA TRP A 56 7.32 -10.31 8.46
C TRP A 56 7.79 -11.38 9.46
N GLN A 57 8.98 -11.95 9.24
CA GLN A 57 9.61 -12.86 10.20
C GLN A 57 10.06 -12.12 11.46
N ASP A 58 10.62 -10.93 11.31
CA ASP A 58 11.07 -10.07 12.43
C ASP A 58 9.89 -9.49 13.22
N LEU A 59 8.73 -9.41 12.58
CA LEU A 59 7.49 -8.88 13.14
C LEU A 59 6.59 -9.97 13.75
N ARG A 60 6.99 -11.23 13.66
CA ARG A 60 6.19 -12.35 14.16
C ARG A 60 5.95 -12.25 15.67
N GLY A 61 4.72 -12.52 16.09
CA GLY A 61 4.29 -12.44 17.49
C GLY A 61 4.02 -11.04 17.99
N LYS A 62 4.15 -10.02 17.10
CA LYS A 62 3.81 -8.63 17.43
C LYS A 62 2.52 -8.22 16.74
N VAL A 63 1.75 -7.35 17.36
CA VAL A 63 0.75 -6.57 16.64
C VAL A 63 1.49 -5.52 15.79
N VAL A 64 1.24 -5.52 14.49
CA VAL A 64 1.90 -4.60 13.55
C VAL A 64 0.91 -3.54 13.11
N ILE A 65 1.23 -2.29 13.39
CA ILE A 65 0.45 -1.12 13.01
C ILE A 65 1.21 -0.43 11.88
N MET A 66 0.59 -0.34 10.71
CA MET A 66 1.17 0.27 9.51
C MET A 66 0.37 1.50 9.13
N ASP A 67 0.91 2.68 9.38
CA ASP A 67 0.29 3.96 9.08
C ASP A 67 0.84 4.52 7.77
N PHE A 68 -0.03 4.73 6.79
CA PHE A 68 0.32 5.29 5.48
C PHE A 68 0.01 6.78 5.46
N TRP A 69 1.02 7.60 5.17
CA TRP A 69 0.95 9.05 5.31
C TRP A 69 1.79 9.79 4.26
N ALA A 70 1.68 11.13 4.24
CA ALA A 70 2.54 12.01 3.46
C ALA A 70 2.66 13.40 4.10
N THR A 71 3.72 14.12 3.80
CA THR A 71 4.01 15.46 4.36
C THR A 71 3.00 16.54 3.93
N TRP A 72 2.31 16.35 2.83
CA TRP A 72 1.26 17.24 2.31
C TRP A 72 -0.15 16.89 2.83
N CYS A 73 -0.30 15.75 3.49
CA CYS A 73 -1.59 15.23 3.95
C CYS A 73 -1.96 15.86 5.30
N THR A 74 -2.73 16.93 5.29
CA THR A 74 -3.16 17.63 6.51
C THR A 74 -3.76 16.69 7.57
N PRO A 75 -4.73 15.79 7.28
CA PRO A 75 -5.28 14.91 8.30
C PRO A 75 -4.26 13.86 8.80
N CYS A 76 -3.22 13.54 8.01
CA CYS A 76 -2.11 12.71 8.47
C CYS A 76 -1.29 13.47 9.52
N ILE A 77 -0.93 14.73 9.21
CA ILE A 77 -0.16 15.59 10.12
C ILE A 77 -0.90 15.77 11.46
N GLU A 78 -2.20 16.01 11.42
CA GLU A 78 -3.03 16.09 12.61
C GLU A 78 -3.08 14.82 13.45
N SER A 79 -2.77 13.67 12.85
CA SER A 79 -2.76 12.37 13.54
C SER A 79 -1.41 12.07 14.21
N ILE A 80 -0.33 12.80 13.89
CA ILE A 80 1.02 12.57 14.43
C ILE A 80 1.05 12.56 15.96
N PRO A 81 0.47 13.57 16.67
CA PRO A 81 0.50 13.57 18.14
C PRO A 81 -0.18 12.33 18.73
N HIS A 82 -1.28 11.88 18.13
CA HIS A 82 -1.99 10.68 18.54
C HIS A 82 -1.16 9.42 18.37
N LEU A 83 -0.52 9.23 17.21
CA LEU A 83 0.36 8.10 16.93
C LEU A 83 1.59 8.09 17.83
N ASN A 84 2.18 9.25 18.14
CA ASN A 84 3.26 9.38 19.11
C ASN A 84 2.80 8.95 20.51
N GLY A 85 1.61 9.38 20.93
CA GLY A 85 0.98 8.95 22.19
C GLY A 85 0.77 7.45 22.23
N LEU A 86 0.21 6.89 21.15
CA LEU A 86 -0.04 5.46 21.01
C LEU A 86 1.26 4.64 21.12
N LYS A 87 2.32 5.04 20.40
CA LYS A 87 3.65 4.39 20.49
C LYS A 87 4.18 4.39 21.92
N LYS A 88 4.07 5.52 22.60
CA LYS A 88 4.53 5.67 23.99
C LYS A 88 3.72 4.80 24.95
N GLU A 89 2.39 4.78 24.81
CA GLU A 89 1.50 3.99 25.67
C GLU A 89 1.66 2.48 25.49
N LEU A 90 2.14 2.05 24.32
CA LEU A 90 2.36 0.64 23.97
C LEU A 90 3.84 0.23 24.01
N ALA A 91 4.73 1.06 24.55
CA ALA A 91 6.18 0.84 24.50
C ALA A 91 6.62 -0.50 25.11
N ASP A 92 5.92 -0.98 26.15
CA ASP A 92 6.20 -2.24 26.85
C ASP A 92 5.43 -3.44 26.27
N GLN A 93 4.72 -3.26 25.16
CA GLN A 93 3.91 -4.28 24.52
C GLN A 93 4.60 -4.82 23.25
N PRO A 94 4.35 -6.06 22.83
CA PRO A 94 4.85 -6.60 21.57
C PRO A 94 4.10 -5.96 20.39
N VAL A 95 4.37 -4.68 20.14
CA VAL A 95 3.77 -3.87 19.08
C VAL A 95 4.86 -3.21 18.25
N SER A 96 4.68 -3.20 16.94
CA SER A 96 5.51 -2.42 16.01
C SER A 96 4.63 -1.41 15.29
N LEU A 97 4.95 -0.11 15.41
CA LEU A 97 4.26 0.97 14.72
C LEU A 97 5.17 1.55 13.64
N LEU A 98 4.82 1.28 12.39
CA LEU A 98 5.57 1.65 11.19
C LEU A 98 4.80 2.75 10.45
N SER A 99 5.41 3.92 10.28
CA SER A 99 4.86 5.03 9.48
C SER A 99 5.50 5.01 8.10
N ILE A 100 4.69 4.79 7.06
CA ILE A 100 5.14 4.52 5.70
C ILE A 100 4.75 5.68 4.81
N THR A 101 5.72 6.24 4.10
CA THR A 101 5.51 7.25 3.07
C THR A 101 6.29 6.89 1.80
N TYR A 102 5.79 7.35 0.66
CA TYR A 102 6.46 7.18 -0.63
C TYR A 102 7.40 8.35 -0.97
N GLU A 103 7.36 9.42 -0.15
CA GLU A 103 8.10 10.65 -0.42
C GLU A 103 9.61 10.46 -0.22
N PRO A 104 10.46 11.17 -0.99
CA PRO A 104 11.90 11.10 -0.82
C PRO A 104 12.34 11.42 0.62
N GLY A 105 13.30 10.67 1.15
CA GLY A 105 13.77 10.84 2.52
C GLY A 105 14.31 12.26 2.82
N ALA A 106 14.86 12.97 1.82
CA ALA A 106 15.27 14.36 1.98
C ALA A 106 14.06 15.28 2.29
N LYS A 107 12.92 15.07 1.62
CA LYS A 107 11.67 15.81 1.89
C LYS A 107 11.12 15.47 3.28
N VAL A 108 11.13 14.20 3.65
CA VAL A 108 10.69 13.75 4.98
C VAL A 108 11.56 14.35 6.08
N ARG A 109 12.88 14.31 5.92
CA ARG A 109 13.82 14.94 6.88
C ARG A 109 13.60 16.44 7.03
N GLU A 110 13.29 17.15 5.95
CA GLU A 110 12.94 18.58 6.01
C GLU A 110 11.66 18.80 6.83
N PHE A 111 10.62 18.02 6.58
CA PHE A 111 9.37 18.05 7.33
C PHE A 111 9.59 17.79 8.84
N LEU A 112 10.43 16.83 9.18
CA LEU A 112 10.71 16.46 10.57
C LEU A 112 11.46 17.52 11.38
N LYS A 113 12.01 18.56 10.76
CA LYS A 113 12.61 19.71 11.48
C LYS A 113 11.56 20.48 12.29
N THR A 114 10.30 20.43 11.85
CA THR A 114 9.18 21.17 12.47
C THR A 114 8.09 20.27 13.03
N HIS A 115 8.07 18.99 12.65
CA HIS A 115 7.06 18.02 13.07
C HIS A 115 7.75 16.81 13.72
N LYS A 116 7.56 16.66 15.02
CA LYS A 116 8.15 15.53 15.75
C LYS A 116 7.34 14.26 15.57
N MET A 117 7.88 13.29 14.84
CA MET A 117 7.34 11.92 14.77
C MET A 117 8.23 10.99 15.59
N GLU A 118 7.62 10.19 16.46
CA GLU A 118 8.31 9.21 17.31
C GLU A 118 8.15 7.78 16.78
N THR A 119 7.37 7.61 15.72
CA THR A 119 7.16 6.33 15.04
C THR A 119 8.36 5.96 14.17
N ASP A 120 8.50 4.68 13.83
CA ASP A 120 9.57 4.22 12.93
C ASP A 120 9.15 4.53 11.48
N ILE A 121 9.91 5.41 10.82
CA ILE A 121 9.55 5.94 9.49
C ILE A 121 10.24 5.11 8.40
N PHE A 122 9.44 4.69 7.43
CA PHE A 122 9.88 3.92 6.27
C PHE A 122 9.50 4.62 4.96
N ILE A 123 10.39 4.49 3.98
CA ILE A 123 10.25 5.07 2.64
C ILE A 123 9.97 3.95 1.63
N ASP A 124 8.87 4.06 0.94
CA ASP A 124 8.44 3.20 -0.17
C ASP A 124 8.77 3.90 -1.50
N ASN A 125 10.01 3.75 -1.96
CA ASN A 125 10.56 4.55 -3.06
C ASN A 125 9.86 4.41 -4.40
N ASP A 126 9.17 3.31 -4.64
CA ASP A 126 8.56 2.96 -5.93
C ASP A 126 7.05 2.73 -5.85
N LEU A 127 6.45 3.02 -4.70
CA LEU A 127 5.05 2.78 -4.40
C LEU A 127 4.66 1.29 -4.37
N SER A 128 5.61 0.36 -4.29
CA SER A 128 5.32 -1.08 -4.30
C SER A 128 4.53 -1.51 -3.07
N THR A 129 4.92 -1.02 -1.89
CA THR A 129 4.20 -1.26 -0.63
C THR A 129 2.84 -0.56 -0.64
N PHE A 130 2.75 0.71 -1.02
CA PHE A 130 1.48 1.43 -1.17
C PHE A 130 0.51 0.68 -2.09
N LYS A 131 1.01 0.19 -3.23
CA LYS A 131 0.22 -0.59 -4.19
C LYS A 131 -0.25 -1.92 -3.60
N SER A 132 0.64 -2.68 -2.97
CA SER A 132 0.32 -4.00 -2.41
C SER A 132 -0.69 -3.93 -1.27
N PHE A 133 -0.71 -2.82 -0.53
CA PHE A 133 -1.69 -2.53 0.52
C PHE A 133 -2.93 -1.78 0.02
N SER A 134 -2.97 -1.39 -1.26
CA SER A 134 -4.03 -0.52 -1.81
C SER A 134 -4.23 0.76 -1.01
N SER A 135 -3.13 1.37 -0.54
CA SER A 135 -3.11 2.53 0.37
C SER A 135 -3.21 3.87 -0.35
N TRP A 136 -4.08 3.96 -1.35
CA TRP A 136 -4.28 5.17 -2.16
C TRP A 136 -5.12 6.24 -1.46
N GLY A 137 -5.74 5.93 -0.33
CA GLY A 137 -6.53 6.87 0.47
C GLY A 137 -5.91 7.11 1.83
N ILE A 138 -5.01 8.09 1.96
CA ILE A 138 -4.35 8.44 3.23
C ILE A 138 -5.11 9.55 3.98
N PRO A 139 -5.03 9.55 5.32
CA PRO A 139 -4.38 8.55 6.17
C PRO A 139 -5.15 7.23 6.23
N ILE A 140 -4.44 6.13 6.24
CA ILE A 140 -4.98 4.80 6.51
C ILE A 140 -4.00 4.02 7.38
N THR A 141 -4.52 3.35 8.40
CA THR A 141 -3.74 2.51 9.29
C THR A 141 -4.25 1.08 9.20
N TYR A 142 -3.41 0.17 8.77
CA TYR A 142 -3.66 -1.26 8.79
C TYR A 142 -3.07 -1.87 10.05
N VAL A 143 -3.82 -2.79 10.67
CA VAL A 143 -3.39 -3.49 11.88
C VAL A 143 -3.40 -4.99 11.62
N PHE A 144 -2.26 -5.62 11.87
CA PHE A 144 -2.07 -7.07 11.77
C PHE A 144 -1.87 -7.64 13.17
N ASP A 145 -2.45 -8.83 13.40
CA ASP A 145 -2.22 -9.58 14.63
C ASP A 145 -0.84 -10.29 14.64
N GLY A 146 -0.53 -10.98 15.73
CA GLY A 146 0.74 -11.68 15.92
C GLY A 146 1.02 -12.80 14.89
N GLU A 147 -0.01 -13.30 14.21
CA GLU A 147 0.13 -14.27 13.11
C GLU A 147 0.26 -13.58 11.73
N GLY A 148 0.14 -12.25 11.69
CA GLY A 148 0.22 -11.47 10.46
C GLY A 148 -1.05 -11.49 9.63
N ARG A 149 -2.22 -11.67 10.26
CA ARG A 149 -3.52 -11.51 9.62
C ARG A 149 -4.00 -10.08 9.79
N LEU A 150 -4.52 -9.50 8.72
CA LEU A 150 -5.13 -8.16 8.76
C LEU A 150 -6.42 -8.21 9.59
N VAL A 151 -6.44 -7.47 10.69
CA VAL A 151 -7.58 -7.40 11.62
C VAL A 151 -8.27 -6.05 11.62
N ALA A 152 -7.64 -5.00 11.09
CA ALA A 152 -8.27 -3.68 10.96
C ALA A 152 -7.66 -2.85 9.82
N GLY A 153 -8.50 -2.01 9.19
CA GLY A 153 -8.11 -0.93 8.29
C GLY A 153 -8.89 0.33 8.67
N VAL A 154 -8.27 1.25 9.40
CA VAL A 154 -8.96 2.36 10.07
C VAL A 154 -8.24 3.69 9.88
N SER A 155 -8.93 4.80 10.17
CA SER A 155 -8.23 6.08 10.37
C SER A 155 -7.32 5.98 11.60
N PRO A 156 -6.09 6.54 11.57
CA PRO A 156 -5.19 6.51 12.72
C PRO A 156 -5.85 7.05 13.99
N LYS A 157 -6.69 8.09 13.91
CA LYS A 157 -7.41 8.67 15.04
C LYS A 157 -8.40 7.71 15.72
N ASN A 158 -8.82 6.65 15.03
CA ASN A 158 -9.76 5.65 15.55
C ASN A 158 -9.07 4.45 16.21
N LEU A 159 -7.74 4.35 16.11
CA LEU A 159 -6.97 3.28 16.73
C LEU A 159 -6.51 3.73 18.13
N THR A 160 -6.97 3.04 19.17
CA THR A 160 -6.58 3.32 20.56
C THR A 160 -5.71 2.19 21.13
N ALA A 161 -4.96 2.47 22.19
CA ALA A 161 -4.17 1.46 22.88
C ALA A 161 -5.05 0.33 23.45
N GLU A 162 -6.29 0.63 23.89
CA GLU A 162 -7.25 -0.39 24.32
C GLU A 162 -7.57 -1.38 23.20
N ILE A 163 -7.83 -0.86 21.99
CA ILE A 163 -8.09 -1.70 20.81
C ILE A 163 -6.89 -2.60 20.53
N VAL A 164 -5.67 -2.04 20.56
CA VAL A 164 -4.44 -2.81 20.31
C VAL A 164 -4.25 -3.88 21.37
N ARG A 165 -4.52 -3.59 22.66
CA ARG A 165 -4.45 -4.60 23.74
C ARG A 165 -5.47 -5.73 23.54
N LYS A 166 -6.68 -5.44 23.06
CA LYS A 166 -7.66 -6.47 22.70
C LYS A 166 -7.15 -7.38 21.59
N ILE A 167 -6.53 -6.80 20.54
CA ILE A 167 -5.91 -7.57 19.46
C ILE A 167 -4.77 -8.44 20.00
N LEU A 168 -3.92 -7.93 20.90
CA LEU A 168 -2.88 -8.70 21.58
C LEU A 168 -3.44 -9.88 22.40
N ALA A 169 -4.63 -9.71 22.97
CA ALA A 169 -5.35 -10.76 23.70
C ALA A 169 -6.06 -11.77 22.77
N GLY A 170 -5.91 -11.64 21.45
CA GLY A 170 -6.56 -12.50 20.46
C GLY A 170 -8.03 -12.16 20.19
N GLU A 171 -8.50 -11.00 20.66
CA GLU A 171 -9.84 -10.51 20.36
C GLU A 171 -9.85 -9.81 18.98
N THR A 172 -10.96 -9.93 18.25
CA THR A 172 -11.16 -9.16 17.00
C THR A 172 -12.15 -8.03 17.27
N PRO A 173 -11.70 -6.83 17.60
CA PRO A 173 -12.58 -5.72 17.87
C PRO A 173 -13.34 -5.31 16.59
N LEU A 174 -14.63 -5.00 16.74
CA LEU A 174 -15.44 -4.42 15.67
C LEU A 174 -15.02 -2.96 15.48
N LEU A 175 -14.25 -2.70 14.44
CA LEU A 175 -13.81 -1.36 14.08
C LEU A 175 -14.57 -0.87 12.86
N LYS A 176 -14.97 0.41 12.89
CA LYS A 176 -15.54 1.06 11.72
C LYS A 176 -14.43 1.23 10.67
N GLU A 177 -14.61 0.59 9.53
CA GLU A 177 -13.69 0.74 8.41
C GLU A 177 -13.58 2.21 7.97
N HIS A 178 -12.37 2.62 7.62
CA HIS A 178 -12.15 3.95 7.08
C HIS A 178 -12.59 4.01 5.61
N GLY A 179 -13.34 5.03 5.19
CA GLY A 179 -13.68 5.29 3.78
C GLY A 179 -12.40 5.60 2.97
N GLY A 180 -12.20 4.97 1.80
CA GLY A 180 -11.10 5.26 0.87
C GLY A 180 -11.46 6.37 -0.12
N TRP A 181 -10.60 6.55 -1.11
CA TRP A 181 -10.93 7.35 -2.28
C TRP A 181 -11.96 6.60 -3.11
N ASP A 182 -12.95 7.33 -3.64
CA ASP A 182 -14.00 6.76 -4.50
C ASP A 182 -13.43 6.36 -5.88
N ASP A 183 -12.28 6.96 -6.27
CA ASP A 183 -11.51 6.62 -7.48
C ASP A 183 -10.08 6.17 -7.14
N PRO A 184 -9.85 4.87 -6.92
CA PRO A 184 -8.50 4.35 -6.66
C PRO A 184 -7.53 4.52 -7.84
N ALA A 185 -8.01 4.56 -9.08
CA ALA A 185 -7.16 4.74 -10.26
C ALA A 185 -6.63 6.17 -10.35
N GLY A 186 -7.50 7.16 -10.13
CA GLY A 186 -7.11 8.57 -10.04
C GLY A 186 -6.17 8.81 -8.87
N ALA A 187 -6.43 8.20 -7.72
CA ALA A 187 -5.54 8.27 -6.57
C ALA A 187 -4.15 7.73 -6.91
N ALA A 188 -4.04 6.52 -7.47
CA ALA A 188 -2.77 5.92 -7.85
C ALA A 188 -1.99 6.77 -8.87
N LYS A 189 -2.68 7.43 -9.81
CA LYS A 189 -2.08 8.38 -10.74
C LYS A 189 -1.52 9.59 -10.00
N TYR A 190 -2.32 10.22 -9.13
CA TYR A 190 -1.92 11.37 -8.35
C TYR A 190 -0.66 11.09 -7.51
N PHE A 191 -0.61 9.97 -6.78
CA PHE A 191 0.56 9.61 -5.97
C PHE A 191 1.82 9.42 -6.81
N ARG A 192 1.72 8.84 -8.01
CA ARG A 192 2.87 8.71 -8.92
C ARG A 192 3.38 10.07 -9.41
N GLU A 193 2.47 10.95 -9.81
CA GLU A 193 2.82 12.30 -10.26
C GLU A 193 3.52 13.09 -9.15
N GLN A 194 3.00 13.04 -7.92
CA GLN A 194 3.62 13.67 -6.76
C GLN A 194 5.02 13.10 -6.48
N LEU A 195 5.19 11.78 -6.55
CA LEU A 195 6.49 11.15 -6.37
C LEU A 195 7.51 11.60 -7.42
N GLU A 196 7.11 11.73 -8.69
CA GLU A 196 7.99 12.20 -9.75
C GLU A 196 8.41 13.67 -9.54
N GLU A 197 7.49 14.53 -9.13
CA GLU A 197 7.79 15.92 -8.81
C GLU A 197 8.74 16.03 -7.61
N ASP A 198 8.49 15.26 -6.56
CA ASP A 198 9.32 15.23 -5.37
C ASP A 198 10.73 14.72 -5.67
N ARG A 199 10.88 13.71 -6.52
CA ARG A 199 12.19 13.21 -6.97
C ARG A 199 12.99 14.26 -7.73
N LYS A 200 12.34 15.08 -8.55
CA LYS A 200 13.00 16.18 -9.25
C LYS A 200 13.52 17.24 -8.28
N LYS A 201 12.80 17.51 -7.19
CA LYS A 201 13.12 18.54 -6.21
C LYS A 201 14.10 18.08 -5.13
N PHE A 202 13.96 16.86 -4.64
CA PHE A 202 14.68 16.34 -3.47
C PHE A 202 15.64 15.19 -3.79
N GLY A 203 15.68 14.72 -5.04
CA GLY A 203 16.46 13.55 -5.46
C GLY A 203 15.73 12.23 -5.16
N SER A 204 16.33 11.15 -5.68
CA SER A 204 15.93 9.78 -5.33
C SER A 204 16.73 9.34 -4.09
N ASN A 205 16.11 8.57 -3.20
CA ASN A 205 16.82 7.96 -2.07
C ASN A 205 17.74 6.84 -2.52
#